data_3b5113714ab807ae9669549f4e0b25ce
#
_entry.id   3b5113714ab807ae9669549f4e0b25ce
#
_cell.length_a   1.000
_cell.length_b   1.000
_cell.length_c   1.000
_cell.angle_alpha   90.00
_cell.angle_beta   90.00
_cell.angle_gamma   90.00
#
_symmetry.space_group_name_H-M   'P 1'
#
loop_
_entity.id
_entity.type
_entity.pdbx_description
1 polymer ?
#
loop_
_entity_poly.entity_id
_entity_poly.type
_entity_poly.pdbx_seq_one_letter_code
_entity_poly.pdbx_strand_id
1 'polypeptide(L)'
;MRWLRERLDRPARVAARAARLALVDDPRVVLLGPHRHAVERALRRHLPAATVLVLPRQPERMHLALVEAGPVDLVVDTSTQRRLRHFRVCFFHLRAHGSHLVVGGAGELGRSPGPLGRALREGEQALPGPLRSVKVPPRISDRRALRDHVHARTEGGDLVLTHDLPDVLCEVREETFNDFLPRLPGGHRVVRVIDGAAPPLPEVREGPVPRAKYDGLGLRTVPLSLRDYRAVVVAPYQVVLADRVVLPDTFRHNQSRRLRNKALTSVSGRHSVPVWPLPPQLPRLEGTFLHLDDEARGHVGHLLTETLSRVWAWPDALAADPDARVVVCATHKRPRLMDYELEIYAACGIPADRVVLVEGPTRVERLLSGTPMLCNPHYVHPAIVETWDRVGDLLAAQAAGDPSRVWPRRIFVGRRERKRRCRNAAEVEAVFGAHGFEVVHPEDHSLGDQVRMFRAAEVVAGFGGSGLFQLAFVPEPKRLVEVVSDAYHPRNEFLIAAIRRHRIDTVVCRAERRRMQSPFSYDDAREGPFLRETLASL
;
A
#
# COMPACT_ATOMS: atom_id res chain seq x y z
N MET A 1 -28.97 50.84 6.13
CA MET A 1 -29.55 50.03 7.24
C MET A 1 -29.92 48.61 6.83
N ARG A 2 -30.53 48.38 5.63
CA ARG A 2 -30.91 47.04 5.15
C ARG A 2 -29.67 46.11 5.03
N TRP A 3 -28.54 46.54 4.46
CA TRP A 3 -27.29 45.81 4.31
C TRP A 3 -26.62 45.40 5.67
N LEU A 4 -26.70 46.30 6.67
CA LEU A 4 -26.19 46.02 8.02
C LEU A 4 -27.06 44.97 8.76
N ARG A 5 -28.39 45.01 8.63
CA ARG A 5 -29.28 43.97 9.15
C ARG A 5 -29.03 42.61 8.49
N GLU A 6 -28.88 42.57 7.16
CA GLU A 6 -28.57 41.31 6.44
C GLU A 6 -27.23 40.69 6.88
N ARG A 7 -26.24 41.50 7.24
CA ARG A 7 -24.93 41.05 7.74
C ARG A 7 -25.00 40.54 9.19
N LEU A 8 -25.82 41.16 10.02
CA LEU A 8 -26.01 40.77 11.44
C LEU A 8 -26.90 39.52 11.57
N ASP A 9 -27.88 39.34 10.72
CA ASP A 9 -28.79 38.18 10.74
C ASP A 9 -28.22 36.94 10.05
N ARG A 10 -27.13 37.06 9.28
CA ARG A 10 -26.55 35.96 8.51
C ARG A 10 -26.08 34.78 9.40
N PRO A 11 -25.35 34.98 10.51
CA PRO A 11 -24.95 33.89 11.40
C PRO A 11 -26.14 33.15 12.02
N ALA A 12 -27.21 33.87 12.44
CA ALA A 12 -28.40 33.28 13.01
C ALA A 12 -29.17 32.40 11.99
N ARG A 13 -29.30 32.88 10.74
CA ARG A 13 -29.95 32.12 9.65
C ARG A 13 -29.14 30.86 9.30
N VAL A 14 -27.81 30.97 9.24
CA VAL A 14 -26.92 29.83 9.00
C VAL A 14 -27.05 28.81 10.13
N ALA A 15 -27.05 29.26 11.39
CA ALA A 15 -27.19 28.38 12.55
C ALA A 15 -28.55 27.67 12.58
N ALA A 16 -29.66 28.40 12.31
CA ALA A 16 -30.99 27.79 12.25
C ALA A 16 -31.10 26.75 11.11
N ARG A 17 -30.46 26.99 9.96
CA ARG A 17 -30.40 26.00 8.88
C ARG A 17 -29.53 24.80 9.26
N ALA A 18 -28.37 25.05 9.81
CA ALA A 18 -27.47 24.00 10.29
C ALA A 18 -28.16 23.09 11.31
N ALA A 19 -28.93 23.68 12.23
CA ALA A 19 -29.70 22.91 13.22
C ALA A 19 -30.76 22.00 12.59
N ARG A 20 -31.44 22.45 11.52
CA ARG A 20 -32.40 21.59 10.78
C ARG A 20 -31.75 20.44 10.01
N LEU A 21 -30.45 20.55 9.71
CA LEU A 21 -29.68 19.52 9.01
C LEU A 21 -29.02 18.51 9.98
N ALA A 22 -29.01 18.78 11.29
CA ALA A 22 -28.52 17.88 12.30
C ALA A 22 -29.45 16.65 12.40
N LEU A 23 -28.85 15.47 12.43
CA LEU A 23 -29.58 14.19 12.49
C LEU A 23 -29.80 13.71 13.94
N VAL A 24 -29.11 14.33 14.90
CA VAL A 24 -29.12 13.99 16.33
C VAL A 24 -29.16 15.25 17.17
N ASP A 25 -29.54 15.15 18.42
CA ASP A 25 -29.68 16.28 19.35
C ASP A 25 -28.30 16.78 19.88
N ASP A 26 -27.30 15.93 19.90
CA ASP A 26 -25.93 16.17 20.36
C ASP A 26 -24.89 16.05 19.21
N PRO A 27 -25.06 16.78 18.08
CA PRO A 27 -24.23 16.56 16.89
C PRO A 27 -22.79 17.04 17.11
N ARG A 28 -21.87 16.34 16.47
CA ARG A 28 -20.51 16.82 16.26
C ARG A 28 -20.47 17.71 15.03
N VAL A 29 -20.14 18.98 15.23
CA VAL A 29 -20.23 20.02 14.21
C VAL A 29 -18.85 20.61 13.90
N VAL A 30 -18.48 20.64 12.63
CA VAL A 30 -17.29 21.33 12.14
C VAL A 30 -17.68 22.69 11.59
N LEU A 31 -17.08 23.76 12.10
CA LEU A 31 -17.29 25.13 11.61
C LEU A 31 -16.05 25.66 10.87
N LEU A 32 -16.21 26.00 9.60
CA LEU A 32 -15.14 26.47 8.72
C LEU A 32 -15.41 27.90 8.22
N GLY A 33 -14.33 28.61 7.94
CA GLY A 33 -14.38 29.95 7.35
C GLY A 33 -14.38 31.10 8.35
N PRO A 34 -14.51 32.36 7.87
CA PRO A 34 -14.26 33.55 8.67
C PRO A 34 -15.33 33.85 9.73
N HIS A 35 -16.57 33.37 9.55
CA HIS A 35 -17.70 33.65 10.44
C HIS A 35 -17.95 32.56 11.49
N ARG A 36 -17.03 31.59 11.66
CA ARG A 36 -17.22 30.42 12.52
C ARG A 36 -17.65 30.73 13.95
N HIS A 37 -17.03 31.73 14.61
CA HIS A 37 -17.37 32.10 16.01
C HIS A 37 -18.76 32.73 16.15
N ALA A 38 -19.20 33.52 15.17
CA ALA A 38 -20.55 34.08 15.20
C ALA A 38 -21.61 33.00 14.93
N VAL A 39 -21.33 32.07 14.01
CA VAL A 39 -22.18 30.89 13.74
C VAL A 39 -22.22 29.98 14.94
N GLU A 40 -21.09 29.72 15.60
CA GLU A 40 -21.02 28.87 16.81
C GLU A 40 -21.93 29.44 17.92
N ARG A 41 -21.78 30.72 18.26
CA ARG A 41 -22.65 31.36 19.27
C ARG A 41 -24.13 31.27 18.95
N ALA A 42 -24.48 31.40 17.67
CA ALA A 42 -25.86 31.27 17.24
C ALA A 42 -26.32 29.79 17.26
N LEU A 43 -25.48 28.87 16.88
CA LEU A 43 -25.77 27.43 16.82
C LEU A 43 -26.05 26.84 18.20
N ARG A 44 -25.29 27.26 19.23
CA ARG A 44 -25.51 26.84 20.63
C ARG A 44 -26.89 27.19 21.19
N ARG A 45 -27.60 28.14 20.59
CA ARG A 45 -29.01 28.46 20.95
C ARG A 45 -30.00 27.45 20.38
N HIS A 46 -29.66 26.81 19.26
CA HIS A 46 -30.50 25.82 18.59
C HIS A 46 -30.15 24.40 18.94
N LEU A 47 -28.85 24.16 19.18
CA LEU A 47 -28.27 22.86 19.51
C LEU A 47 -27.30 23.00 20.70
N PRO A 48 -27.83 23.16 21.93
CA PRO A 48 -27.03 23.43 23.13
C PRO A 48 -26.06 22.25 23.46
N ALA A 49 -26.42 21.03 23.11
CA ALA A 49 -25.60 19.83 23.32
C ALA A 49 -24.57 19.60 22.21
N ALA A 50 -24.54 20.39 21.13
CA ALA A 50 -23.62 20.20 20.03
C ALA A 50 -22.15 20.34 20.47
N THR A 51 -21.33 19.38 20.05
CA THR A 51 -19.87 19.44 20.19
C THR A 51 -19.28 20.13 18.95
N VAL A 52 -18.76 21.34 19.13
CA VAL A 52 -18.14 22.09 18.03
C VAL A 52 -16.66 21.82 17.98
N LEU A 53 -16.19 21.27 16.84
CA LEU A 53 -14.81 20.92 16.59
C LEU A 53 -14.04 22.11 16.00
N VAL A 54 -12.94 22.49 16.68
CA VAL A 54 -12.02 23.54 16.20
C VAL A 54 -10.86 22.86 15.45
N LEU A 55 -10.79 23.08 14.15
CA LEU A 55 -9.82 22.42 13.29
C LEU A 55 -8.59 23.28 12.98
N PRO A 56 -7.39 22.67 12.90
CA PRO A 56 -6.18 23.33 12.40
C PRO A 56 -6.36 23.80 10.95
N ARG A 57 -5.56 24.79 10.52
CA ARG A 57 -5.65 25.32 9.14
C ARG A 57 -4.98 24.43 8.09
N GLN A 58 -4.00 23.61 8.48
CA GLN A 58 -3.26 22.72 7.58
C GLN A 58 -4.10 21.47 7.26
N PRO A 59 -4.25 21.08 5.98
CA PRO A 59 -5.11 19.94 5.59
C PRO A 59 -4.79 18.64 6.29
N GLU A 60 -3.51 18.32 6.45
CA GLU A 60 -3.08 17.09 7.12
C GLU A 60 -3.48 17.08 8.60
N ARG A 61 -3.14 18.15 9.32
CA ARG A 61 -3.52 18.31 10.73
C ARG A 61 -5.04 18.38 10.93
N MET A 62 -5.77 18.99 9.96
CA MET A 62 -7.23 19.01 9.96
C MET A 62 -7.79 17.60 9.82
N HIS A 63 -7.25 16.80 8.90
CA HIS A 63 -7.65 15.41 8.71
C HIS A 63 -7.40 14.58 9.98
N LEU A 64 -6.19 14.64 10.55
CA LEU A 64 -5.85 13.90 11.77
C LEU A 64 -6.74 14.29 12.96
N ALA A 65 -7.06 15.59 13.12
CA ALA A 65 -7.98 16.04 14.16
C ALA A 65 -9.41 15.49 13.96
N LEU A 66 -9.85 15.31 12.72
CA LEU A 66 -11.14 14.69 12.41
C LEU A 66 -11.12 13.18 12.59
N VAL A 67 -9.99 12.52 12.30
CA VAL A 67 -9.81 11.09 12.61
C VAL A 67 -9.91 10.86 14.11
N GLU A 68 -9.23 11.68 14.92
CA GLU A 68 -9.26 11.63 16.39
C GLU A 68 -10.66 11.91 16.95
N ALA A 69 -11.35 12.91 16.42
CA ALA A 69 -12.71 13.25 16.85
C ALA A 69 -13.75 12.18 16.48
N GLY A 70 -13.45 11.33 15.51
CA GLY A 70 -14.42 10.37 14.96
C GLY A 70 -15.43 11.00 14.00
N PRO A 71 -16.48 10.25 13.62
CA PRO A 71 -17.46 10.72 12.65
C PRO A 71 -18.14 12.01 13.08
N VAL A 72 -18.33 12.91 12.14
CA VAL A 72 -19.05 14.18 12.35
C VAL A 72 -20.44 14.13 11.72
N ASP A 73 -21.37 14.88 12.27
CA ASP A 73 -22.77 14.90 11.81
C ASP A 73 -23.00 16.05 10.83
N LEU A 74 -22.25 17.15 11.00
CA LEU A 74 -22.48 18.37 10.25
C LEU A 74 -21.16 19.13 10.01
N VAL A 75 -20.95 19.56 8.78
CA VAL A 75 -19.92 20.52 8.41
C VAL A 75 -20.60 21.80 7.92
N VAL A 76 -20.29 22.95 8.50
CA VAL A 76 -20.76 24.27 8.07
C VAL A 76 -19.58 25.07 7.55
N ASP A 77 -19.55 25.31 6.24
CA ASP A 77 -18.49 26.05 5.56
C ASP A 77 -18.95 27.42 5.11
N THR A 78 -18.49 28.45 5.82
CA THR A 78 -18.76 29.85 5.50
C THR A 78 -17.69 30.49 4.60
N SER A 79 -16.72 29.71 4.13
CA SER A 79 -15.67 30.21 3.24
C SER A 79 -16.18 30.49 1.83
N THR A 80 -15.47 31.39 1.12
CA THR A 80 -15.78 31.70 -0.28
C THR A 80 -14.72 31.12 -1.24
N GLN A 81 -13.48 30.93 -0.77
CA GLN A 81 -12.36 30.60 -1.64
C GLN A 81 -11.79 29.17 -1.47
N ARG A 82 -12.11 28.47 -0.38
CA ARG A 82 -11.49 27.18 -0.02
C ARG A 82 -12.46 26.00 -0.01
N ARG A 83 -13.62 26.15 -0.61
CA ARG A 83 -14.73 25.17 -0.60
C ARG A 83 -14.30 23.78 -1.06
N LEU A 84 -13.63 23.68 -2.21
CA LEU A 84 -13.14 22.40 -2.73
C LEU A 84 -12.13 21.74 -1.78
N ARG A 85 -11.23 22.52 -1.18
CA ARG A 85 -10.26 22.02 -0.20
C ARG A 85 -10.95 21.51 1.06
N HIS A 86 -11.91 22.26 1.59
CA HIS A 86 -12.68 21.86 2.78
C HIS A 86 -13.52 20.63 2.49
N PHE A 87 -14.17 20.57 1.33
CA PHE A 87 -14.88 19.38 0.86
C PHE A 87 -13.95 18.16 0.85
N ARG A 88 -12.79 18.24 0.22
CA ARG A 88 -11.83 17.13 0.12
C ARG A 88 -11.32 16.62 1.46
N VAL A 89 -11.22 17.48 2.46
CA VAL A 89 -10.70 17.09 3.78
C VAL A 89 -11.81 16.67 4.73
N CYS A 90 -12.95 17.36 4.74
CA CYS A 90 -13.96 17.20 5.78
C CYS A 90 -15.15 16.33 5.38
N PHE A 91 -15.51 16.31 4.09
CA PHE A 91 -16.78 15.73 3.64
C PHE A 91 -16.94 14.25 3.98
N PHE A 92 -15.90 13.47 3.75
CA PHE A 92 -15.94 12.02 4.00
C PHE A 92 -15.70 11.63 5.47
N HIS A 93 -15.52 12.60 6.37
CA HIS A 93 -15.63 12.39 7.81
C HIS A 93 -17.07 12.45 8.32
N LEU A 94 -18.01 12.90 7.48
CA LEU A 94 -19.44 12.84 7.82
C LEU A 94 -19.89 11.39 8.02
N ARG A 95 -20.83 11.20 8.94
CA ARG A 95 -21.61 9.96 8.98
C ARG A 95 -22.43 9.83 7.69
N ALA A 96 -22.86 8.61 7.35
CA ALA A 96 -23.86 8.44 6.31
C ALA A 96 -25.06 9.35 6.57
N HIS A 97 -25.51 10.05 5.52
CA HIS A 97 -26.58 11.06 5.56
C HIS A 97 -26.26 12.36 6.34
N GLY A 98 -25.09 12.46 6.98
CA GLY A 98 -24.60 13.74 7.54
C GLY A 98 -24.46 14.81 6.47
N SER A 99 -24.49 16.08 6.88
CA SER A 99 -24.61 17.20 5.93
C SER A 99 -23.37 18.11 5.90
N HIS A 100 -22.95 18.52 4.70
CA HIS A 100 -21.98 19.59 4.50
C HIS A 100 -22.72 20.81 3.92
N LEU A 101 -22.97 21.79 4.74
CA LEU A 101 -23.61 23.06 4.37
C LEU A 101 -22.54 24.04 3.88
N VAL A 102 -22.55 24.37 2.59
CA VAL A 102 -21.69 25.39 1.97
C VAL A 102 -22.49 26.69 1.82
N VAL A 103 -22.23 27.62 2.72
CA VAL A 103 -22.98 28.89 2.78
C VAL A 103 -22.72 29.74 1.55
N GLY A 104 -23.80 30.19 0.87
CA GLY A 104 -23.71 30.92 -0.40
C GLY A 104 -23.15 30.06 -1.54
N GLY A 105 -23.29 28.73 -1.46
CA GLY A 105 -22.72 27.76 -2.40
C GLY A 105 -23.62 27.37 -3.57
N ALA A 106 -24.85 27.90 -3.67
CA ALA A 106 -25.78 27.51 -4.74
C ALA A 106 -25.21 27.72 -6.15
N GLY A 107 -24.36 28.74 -6.35
CA GLY A 107 -23.70 29.03 -7.62
C GLY A 107 -22.71 27.94 -8.07
N GLU A 108 -22.22 27.07 -7.17
CA GLU A 108 -21.34 25.95 -7.52
C GLU A 108 -22.01 24.95 -8.49
N LEU A 109 -23.35 24.81 -8.41
CA LEU A 109 -24.13 23.96 -9.32
C LEU A 109 -24.68 24.72 -10.56
N GLY A 110 -24.41 26.01 -10.67
CA GLY A 110 -24.88 26.88 -11.77
C GLY A 110 -24.24 26.57 -13.13
N ARG A 111 -24.61 27.33 -14.18
CA ARG A 111 -24.09 27.15 -15.55
C ARG A 111 -22.57 27.32 -15.63
N SER A 112 -22.01 28.23 -14.83
CA SER A 112 -20.55 28.44 -14.69
C SER A 112 -20.09 28.00 -13.31
N PRO A 113 -19.86 26.67 -13.10
CA PRO A 113 -19.60 26.14 -11.78
C PRO A 113 -18.22 26.58 -11.26
N GLY A 114 -18.15 26.82 -9.96
CA GLY A 114 -16.90 27.00 -9.24
C GLY A 114 -16.08 25.68 -9.18
N PRO A 115 -14.87 25.73 -8.58
CA PRO A 115 -14.00 24.54 -8.48
C PRO A 115 -14.68 23.34 -7.80
N LEU A 116 -15.48 23.56 -6.77
CA LEU A 116 -16.24 22.52 -6.08
C LEU A 116 -17.31 21.91 -7.00
N GLY A 117 -18.10 22.74 -7.67
CA GLY A 117 -19.15 22.28 -8.57
C GLY A 117 -18.61 21.52 -9.79
N ARG A 118 -17.45 21.91 -10.32
CA ARG A 118 -16.75 21.12 -11.36
C ARG A 118 -16.34 19.75 -10.84
N ALA A 119 -15.73 19.68 -9.66
CA ALA A 119 -15.34 18.42 -9.04
C ALA A 119 -16.54 17.47 -8.80
N LEU A 120 -17.69 18.02 -8.39
CA LEU A 120 -18.92 17.25 -8.20
C LEU A 120 -19.51 16.72 -9.52
N ARG A 121 -19.43 17.49 -10.62
CA ARG A 121 -19.93 17.06 -11.94
C ARG A 121 -19.04 16.05 -12.64
N GLU A 122 -17.74 16.29 -12.62
CA GLU A 122 -16.77 15.48 -13.33
C GLU A 122 -16.41 14.18 -12.57
N GLY A 123 -16.79 14.11 -11.30
CA GLY A 123 -16.18 13.21 -10.33
C GLY A 123 -14.72 13.60 -10.12
N GLU A 124 -14.14 13.38 -8.98
CA GLU A 124 -12.70 13.72 -8.81
C GLU A 124 -11.86 12.93 -9.81
N GLN A 125 -11.26 13.63 -10.80
CA GLN A 125 -10.30 13.03 -11.76
C GLN A 125 -9.08 12.39 -11.07
N ALA A 126 -8.92 12.64 -9.77
CA ALA A 126 -7.86 12.10 -8.93
C ALA A 126 -8.12 10.70 -8.41
N LEU A 127 -9.31 10.13 -8.59
CA LEU A 127 -9.57 8.75 -8.19
C LEU A 127 -8.87 7.80 -9.15
N PRO A 128 -8.07 6.83 -8.63
CA PRO A 128 -7.39 5.87 -9.49
C PRO A 128 -8.42 5.08 -10.30
N GLY A 129 -8.06 4.76 -11.54
CA GLY A 129 -8.89 3.95 -12.43
C GLY A 129 -9.30 2.62 -11.79
N PRO A 130 -10.30 1.94 -12.36
CA PRO A 130 -10.96 0.80 -11.74
C PRO A 130 -9.96 -0.31 -11.39
N LEU A 131 -10.09 -0.85 -10.19
CA LEU A 131 -9.42 -2.08 -9.78
C LEU A 131 -10.05 -3.27 -10.55
N ARG A 132 -9.64 -3.47 -11.81
CA ARG A 132 -10.21 -4.49 -12.69
C ARG A 132 -9.93 -5.94 -12.27
N SER A 133 -9.20 -6.19 -11.18
CA SER A 133 -8.70 -7.52 -10.85
C SER A 133 -9.33 -8.19 -9.64
N VAL A 134 -10.17 -7.51 -8.87
CA VAL A 134 -10.80 -8.10 -7.69
C VAL A 134 -12.24 -8.47 -8.02
N LYS A 135 -12.51 -9.78 -8.16
CA LYS A 135 -13.87 -10.31 -8.30
C LYS A 135 -14.51 -10.47 -6.92
N VAL A 136 -15.00 -9.39 -6.35
CA VAL A 136 -15.78 -9.41 -5.11
C VAL A 136 -17.10 -8.66 -5.35
N PRO A 137 -18.26 -9.25 -5.19
CA PRO A 137 -19.55 -8.54 -5.24
C PRO A 137 -19.95 -8.03 -3.83
N PRO A 138 -20.78 -6.97 -3.74
CA PRO A 138 -21.02 -5.93 -4.72
C PRO A 138 -19.94 -4.85 -4.66
N ARG A 139 -19.54 -4.36 -5.82
CA ARG A 139 -18.44 -3.41 -5.95
C ARG A 139 -18.94 -1.97 -5.85
N ILE A 140 -18.46 -1.23 -4.87
CA ILE A 140 -18.27 0.20 -5.03
C ILE A 140 -16.89 0.37 -5.68
N SER A 141 -16.76 0.18 -6.99
CA SER A 141 -15.45 0.08 -7.64
C SER A 141 -15.19 1.14 -8.69
N ASP A 142 -16.11 2.08 -8.87
CA ASP A 142 -16.10 2.95 -10.04
C ASP A 142 -16.37 4.40 -9.64
N ARG A 143 -15.80 5.34 -10.40
CA ARG A 143 -16.10 6.78 -10.34
C ARG A 143 -17.61 7.07 -10.37
N ARG A 144 -18.41 6.19 -10.98
CA ARG A 144 -19.87 6.26 -11.00
C ARG A 144 -20.47 6.06 -9.62
N ALA A 145 -19.94 5.12 -8.82
CA ALA A 145 -20.44 4.84 -7.48
C ALA A 145 -20.37 6.07 -6.56
N LEU A 146 -19.31 6.89 -6.68
CA LEU A 146 -19.22 8.14 -5.93
C LEU A 146 -20.25 9.17 -6.36
N ARG A 147 -20.55 9.28 -7.67
CA ARG A 147 -21.64 10.14 -8.15
C ARG A 147 -23.00 9.66 -7.68
N ASP A 148 -23.18 8.34 -7.61
CA ASP A 148 -24.43 7.74 -7.20
C ASP A 148 -24.65 7.88 -5.68
N HIS A 149 -23.57 8.08 -4.90
CA HIS A 149 -23.61 8.18 -3.44
C HIS A 149 -23.40 9.60 -2.86
N VAL A 150 -23.06 10.59 -3.68
CA VAL A 150 -22.94 11.99 -3.23
C VAL A 150 -24.10 12.80 -3.79
N HIS A 151 -24.94 13.29 -2.88
CA HIS A 151 -26.15 14.04 -3.22
C HIS A 151 -25.93 15.52 -2.96
N ALA A 152 -26.30 16.36 -3.92
CA ALA A 152 -26.18 17.79 -3.85
C ALA A 152 -27.53 18.47 -4.07
N ARG A 153 -27.94 19.35 -3.16
CA ARG A 153 -29.12 20.18 -3.32
C ARG A 153 -28.86 21.63 -2.95
N THR A 154 -29.61 22.55 -3.54
CA THR A 154 -29.55 23.96 -3.18
C THR A 154 -30.74 24.32 -2.29
N GLU A 155 -30.50 25.14 -1.27
CA GLU A 155 -31.52 25.58 -0.33
C GLU A 155 -31.25 27.03 0.07
N GLY A 156 -32.15 27.97 -0.37
CA GLY A 156 -32.07 29.40 -0.03
C GLY A 156 -30.71 30.05 -0.29
N GLY A 157 -30.08 29.74 -1.43
CA GLY A 157 -28.78 30.31 -1.82
C GLY A 157 -27.56 29.52 -1.32
N ASP A 158 -27.74 28.51 -0.48
CA ASP A 158 -26.67 27.62 0.03
C ASP A 158 -26.66 26.31 -0.74
N LEU A 159 -25.55 25.58 -0.64
CA LEU A 159 -25.40 24.22 -1.17
C LEU A 159 -25.30 23.24 -0.01
N VAL A 160 -26.12 22.19 -0.04
CA VAL A 160 -26.08 21.08 0.93
C VAL A 160 -25.61 19.83 0.22
N LEU A 161 -24.56 19.21 0.74
CA LEU A 161 -24.00 17.95 0.25
C LEU A 161 -24.17 16.87 1.32
N THR A 162 -24.59 15.68 0.89
CA THR A 162 -24.71 14.48 1.74
C THR A 162 -24.14 13.29 1.02
N HIS A 163 -23.86 12.21 1.73
CA HIS A 163 -23.53 10.91 1.14
C HIS A 163 -24.22 9.78 1.90
N ASP A 164 -24.46 8.68 1.21
CA ASP A 164 -25.03 7.46 1.76
C ASP A 164 -24.03 6.29 1.72
N LEU A 165 -22.72 6.58 1.53
CA LEU A 165 -21.66 5.59 1.55
C LEU A 165 -21.59 4.91 2.93
N PRO A 166 -21.70 3.58 2.99
CA PRO A 166 -21.43 2.83 4.21
C PRO A 166 -19.91 2.77 4.45
N ASP A 167 -19.50 2.59 5.71
CA ASP A 167 -18.13 2.20 6.10
C ASP A 167 -17.01 3.04 5.47
N VAL A 168 -17.17 4.36 5.42
CA VAL A 168 -16.08 5.24 4.99
C VAL A 168 -14.95 5.19 6.01
N LEU A 169 -13.77 4.76 5.54
CA LEU A 169 -12.56 4.59 6.31
C LEU A 169 -11.63 5.78 6.09
N CYS A 170 -10.90 6.18 7.14
CA CYS A 170 -9.91 7.25 7.11
C CYS A 170 -8.50 6.67 6.94
N GLU A 171 -7.75 7.13 5.94
CA GLU A 171 -6.37 6.69 5.71
C GLU A 171 -5.37 7.61 6.42
N VAL A 172 -4.48 7.06 7.22
CA VAL A 172 -3.36 7.79 7.84
C VAL A 172 -2.06 7.39 7.17
N ARG A 173 -1.17 8.37 6.96
CA ARG A 173 0.10 8.16 6.28
C ARG A 173 1.19 7.71 7.23
N GLU A 174 2.10 6.87 6.72
CA GLU A 174 3.25 6.35 7.46
C GLU A 174 4.08 7.46 8.11
N GLU A 175 4.33 8.56 7.39
CA GLU A 175 5.22 9.63 7.81
C GLU A 175 4.75 10.38 9.08
N THR A 176 3.46 10.35 9.37
CA THR A 176 2.87 11.04 10.54
C THR A 176 2.29 10.09 11.57
N PHE A 177 2.34 8.79 11.30
CA PHE A 177 1.55 7.83 12.04
C PHE A 177 2.07 7.57 13.45
N ASN A 178 3.38 7.47 13.65
CA ASN A 178 3.94 7.21 14.97
C ASN A 178 3.57 8.30 16.01
N ASP A 179 3.57 9.56 15.58
CA ASP A 179 3.18 10.69 16.44
C ASP A 179 1.66 10.72 16.68
N PHE A 180 0.90 10.18 15.76
CA PHE A 180 -0.56 10.15 15.81
C PHE A 180 -1.10 8.93 16.55
N LEU A 181 -0.44 7.80 16.47
CA LEU A 181 -0.88 6.51 17.01
C LEU A 181 -1.37 6.56 18.48
N PRO A 182 -0.69 7.25 19.42
CA PRO A 182 -1.15 7.34 20.82
C PRO A 182 -2.49 8.08 21.00
N ARG A 183 -2.95 8.80 19.99
CA ARG A 183 -4.24 9.54 20.01
C ARG A 183 -5.41 8.67 19.56
N LEU A 184 -5.15 7.54 18.93
CA LEU A 184 -6.20 6.59 18.58
C LEU A 184 -6.70 5.89 19.86
N PRO A 185 -8.02 5.74 20.02
CA PRO A 185 -8.58 5.00 21.13
C PRO A 185 -8.17 3.52 21.06
N GLY A 186 -7.95 2.89 22.23
CA GLY A 186 -7.62 1.46 22.29
C GLY A 186 -6.25 1.13 22.86
N GLY A 187 -5.40 2.13 23.19
CA GLY A 187 -4.10 1.88 23.84
C GLY A 187 -3.03 1.37 22.89
N HIS A 188 -3.09 1.81 21.64
CA HIS A 188 -2.06 1.53 20.64
C HIS A 188 -0.76 2.27 20.96
N ARG A 189 0.38 1.67 20.63
CA ARG A 189 1.69 2.30 20.90
C ARG A 189 2.76 1.88 19.91
N VAL A 190 3.79 2.72 19.78
CA VAL A 190 5.06 2.36 19.18
C VAL A 190 5.91 1.66 20.25
N VAL A 191 6.37 0.44 19.95
CA VAL A 191 7.18 -0.38 20.88
C VAL A 191 8.66 -0.06 20.73
N ARG A 192 9.11 0.00 19.47
CA ARG A 192 10.51 0.22 19.13
C ARG A 192 10.63 0.92 17.78
N VAL A 193 11.65 1.75 17.64
CA VAL A 193 12.05 2.35 16.37
C VAL A 193 13.52 2.01 16.14
N ILE A 194 13.84 1.56 14.93
CA ILE A 194 15.20 1.39 14.44
C ILE A 194 15.46 2.56 13.50
N ASP A 195 16.58 3.23 13.65
CA ASP A 195 16.94 4.39 12.85
C ASP A 195 16.97 4.04 11.36
N GLY A 196 16.52 4.98 10.55
CA GLY A 196 16.51 4.81 9.11
C GLY A 196 17.92 4.73 8.54
N ALA A 197 18.12 3.82 7.61
CA ALA A 197 19.35 3.66 6.86
C ALA A 197 19.04 3.31 5.41
N ALA A 198 19.98 3.61 4.50
CA ALA A 198 19.90 3.20 3.10
C ALA A 198 21.25 2.60 2.71
N PRO A 199 21.28 1.50 1.94
CA PRO A 199 22.51 0.96 1.42
C PRO A 199 23.04 1.85 0.29
N PRO A 200 24.32 1.69 -0.10
CA PRO A 200 24.84 2.30 -1.32
C PRO A 200 24.07 1.78 -2.54
N LEU A 201 24.00 2.61 -3.58
CA LEU A 201 23.38 2.19 -4.84
C LEU A 201 24.22 1.12 -5.52
N PRO A 202 23.60 0.12 -6.16
CA PRO A 202 24.34 -0.89 -6.92
C PRO A 202 24.93 -0.29 -8.20
N GLU A 203 26.00 -0.90 -8.71
CA GLU A 203 26.50 -0.60 -10.03
C GLU A 203 25.55 -1.15 -11.08
N VAL A 204 25.08 -0.28 -11.99
CA VAL A 204 24.10 -0.65 -13.02
C VAL A 204 24.57 -0.17 -14.39
N ARG A 205 24.50 -1.06 -15.41
CA ARG A 205 24.59 -0.73 -16.83
C ARG A 205 23.29 -1.11 -17.52
N GLU A 206 22.77 -0.25 -18.38
CA GLU A 206 21.51 -0.50 -19.11
C GLU A 206 21.72 -0.24 -20.59
N GLY A 207 21.20 -1.12 -21.45
CA GLY A 207 21.30 -0.95 -22.88
C GLY A 207 20.44 -1.89 -23.71
N PRO A 208 20.20 -1.56 -24.98
CA PRO A 208 20.16 -0.20 -25.52
C PRO A 208 19.00 0.59 -24.94
N VAL A 209 19.17 1.87 -24.71
CA VAL A 209 18.20 2.66 -23.92
C VAL A 209 17.42 3.63 -24.78
N PRO A 210 16.11 3.44 -24.99
CA PRO A 210 15.23 4.61 -25.06
C PRO A 210 14.68 5.02 -23.70
N ARG A 211 14.74 4.16 -22.66
CA ARG A 211 14.22 4.48 -21.33
C ARG A 211 14.91 3.64 -20.25
N ALA A 212 15.80 4.26 -19.52
CA ALA A 212 16.48 3.62 -18.40
C ALA A 212 15.49 3.16 -17.32
N LYS A 213 15.69 1.95 -16.81
CA LYS A 213 14.86 1.37 -15.74
C LYS A 213 15.31 1.88 -14.37
N TYR A 214 16.60 2.09 -14.19
CA TYR A 214 17.22 2.40 -12.90
C TYR A 214 17.84 3.80 -12.80
N ASP A 215 17.94 4.52 -13.90
CA ASP A 215 18.52 5.86 -13.94
C ASP A 215 17.79 6.83 -13.01
N GLY A 216 18.55 7.64 -12.28
CA GLY A 216 18.04 8.64 -11.34
C GLY A 216 17.35 8.07 -10.10
N LEU A 217 17.41 6.75 -9.85
CA LEU A 217 16.88 6.16 -8.63
C LEU A 217 17.73 6.51 -7.42
N GLY A 218 17.07 7.11 -6.41
CA GLY A 218 17.58 7.26 -5.06
C GLY A 218 16.83 6.35 -4.10
N LEU A 219 17.51 5.83 -3.10
CA LEU A 219 16.87 5.09 -2.00
C LEU A 219 16.57 6.04 -0.84
N ARG A 220 15.37 5.93 -0.29
CA ARG A 220 14.96 6.70 0.88
C ARG A 220 15.54 6.08 2.14
N THR A 221 15.90 6.93 3.08
CA THR A 221 16.19 6.55 4.45
C THR A 221 14.89 6.54 5.25
N VAL A 222 14.44 5.37 5.68
CA VAL A 222 13.15 5.19 6.37
C VAL A 222 13.39 4.44 7.67
N PRO A 223 12.94 4.97 8.82
CA PRO A 223 13.01 4.26 10.10
C PRO A 223 12.04 3.07 10.10
N LEU A 224 12.43 2.00 10.80
CA LEU A 224 11.56 0.84 11.01
C LEU A 224 10.89 0.96 12.38
N SER A 225 9.58 0.82 12.42
CA SER A 225 8.79 0.92 13.64
C SER A 225 8.12 -0.41 13.95
N LEU A 226 8.24 -0.87 15.18
CA LEU A 226 7.42 -1.94 15.72
C LEU A 226 6.25 -1.31 16.47
N ARG A 227 5.04 -1.67 16.10
CA ARG A 227 3.79 -1.15 16.66
C ARG A 227 3.00 -2.25 17.34
N ASP A 228 2.41 -1.93 18.48
CA ASP A 228 1.51 -2.80 19.26
C ASP A 228 0.09 -2.23 19.16
N TYR A 229 -0.77 -2.94 18.47
CA TYR A 229 -2.15 -2.59 18.27
C TYR A 229 -3.08 -3.44 19.13
N ARG A 230 -4.17 -2.85 19.61
CA ARG A 230 -5.17 -3.52 20.45
C ARG A 230 -6.52 -3.57 19.74
N ALA A 231 -7.18 -4.72 19.79
CA ALA A 231 -8.53 -4.92 19.28
C ALA A 231 -8.75 -4.44 17.82
N VAL A 232 -7.73 -4.59 16.97
CA VAL A 232 -7.77 -4.20 15.55
C VAL A 232 -8.39 -5.29 14.68
N VAL A 233 -8.84 -4.91 13.49
CA VAL A 233 -9.36 -5.84 12.49
C VAL A 233 -8.29 -6.09 11.44
N VAL A 234 -7.98 -7.36 11.21
CA VAL A 234 -7.23 -7.80 10.03
C VAL A 234 -8.20 -8.32 8.98
N ALA A 235 -7.92 -8.07 7.71
CA ALA A 235 -8.78 -8.54 6.63
C ALA A 235 -7.96 -8.87 5.37
N PRO A 236 -8.51 -9.66 4.43
CA PRO A 236 -7.79 -10.07 3.22
C PRO A 236 -7.12 -8.93 2.47
N TYR A 237 -5.99 -9.25 1.84
CA TYR A 237 -5.13 -8.31 1.12
C TYR A 237 -4.39 -7.31 2.03
N GLN A 238 -3.93 -7.76 3.20
CA GLN A 238 -3.08 -6.98 4.10
C GLN A 238 -3.82 -5.82 4.80
N VAL A 239 -5.15 -5.80 4.84
CA VAL A 239 -5.89 -4.71 5.47
C VAL A 239 -5.82 -4.81 7.00
N VAL A 240 -5.46 -3.69 7.64
CA VAL A 240 -5.48 -3.54 9.10
C VAL A 240 -6.26 -2.28 9.46
N LEU A 241 -7.27 -2.43 10.30
CA LEU A 241 -8.15 -1.34 10.71
C LEU A 241 -8.15 -1.20 12.24
N ALA A 242 -7.97 0.04 12.72
CA ALA A 242 -8.32 0.43 14.08
C ALA A 242 -9.62 1.25 14.00
N ASP A 243 -10.74 0.63 14.36
CA ASP A 243 -12.09 1.18 14.15
C ASP A 243 -12.28 1.61 12.67
N ARG A 244 -12.43 2.89 12.39
CA ARG A 244 -12.57 3.46 11.03
C ARG A 244 -11.25 3.91 10.41
N VAL A 245 -10.13 3.63 11.05
CA VAL A 245 -8.81 4.07 10.58
C VAL A 245 -8.10 2.94 9.87
N VAL A 246 -7.76 3.16 8.60
CA VAL A 246 -6.86 2.28 7.84
C VAL A 246 -5.45 2.56 8.27
N LEU A 247 -4.83 1.57 8.90
CA LEU A 247 -3.47 1.68 9.38
C LEU A 247 -2.47 1.60 8.21
N PRO A 248 -1.30 2.26 8.29
CA PRO A 248 -0.29 2.26 7.23
C PRO A 248 0.19 0.87 6.83
N ASP A 249 0.12 -0.09 7.75
CA ASP A 249 0.46 -1.51 7.56
C ASP A 249 -0.37 -2.19 6.46
N THR A 250 -1.54 -1.63 6.13
CA THR A 250 -2.41 -2.03 5.02
C THR A 250 -1.74 -1.84 3.67
N PHE A 251 -0.85 -0.87 3.54
CA PHE A 251 -0.38 -0.42 2.23
C PHE A 251 1.00 -0.99 1.92
N ARG A 252 1.04 -1.89 0.94
CA ARG A 252 2.27 -2.45 0.41
C ARG A 252 3.29 -1.38 -0.02
N HIS A 253 2.79 -0.27 -0.59
CA HIS A 253 3.59 0.88 -1.01
C HIS A 253 3.30 2.09 -0.11
N ASN A 254 3.51 1.94 1.21
CA ASN A 254 3.20 2.94 2.24
C ASN A 254 3.93 4.29 2.04
N GLN A 255 5.04 4.31 1.30
CA GLN A 255 5.81 5.50 0.93
C GLN A 255 5.31 6.19 -0.36
N SER A 256 4.30 5.64 -1.00
CA SER A 256 3.76 6.22 -2.23
C SER A 256 2.89 7.45 -1.96
N ARG A 257 2.99 8.46 -2.84
CA ARG A 257 2.13 9.65 -2.76
C ARG A 257 0.63 9.30 -2.76
N ARG A 258 0.24 8.24 -3.45
CA ARG A 258 -1.12 7.69 -3.47
C ARG A 258 -1.10 6.30 -2.86
N LEU A 259 -1.72 6.17 -1.71
CA LEU A 259 -1.93 4.86 -1.08
C LEU A 259 -2.93 4.06 -1.89
N ARG A 260 -2.68 2.76 -2.05
CA ARG A 260 -3.55 1.84 -2.78
C ARG A 260 -3.49 0.48 -2.15
N ASN A 261 -4.67 -0.14 -2.06
CA ASN A 261 -4.81 -1.52 -1.67
C ASN A 261 -5.94 -2.16 -2.50
N LYS A 262 -5.81 -3.41 -2.89
CA LYS A 262 -6.81 -4.12 -3.73
C LYS A 262 -8.17 -4.26 -3.08
N ALA A 263 -8.20 -4.25 -1.77
CA ALA A 263 -9.40 -4.41 -0.97
C ALA A 263 -10.07 -3.09 -0.60
N LEU A 264 -9.49 -1.96 -1.00
CA LEU A 264 -9.98 -0.64 -0.72
C LEU A 264 -10.24 0.15 -2.01
N THR A 265 -11.37 0.83 -2.08
CA THR A 265 -11.68 1.81 -3.13
C THR A 265 -11.47 3.20 -2.56
N SER A 266 -10.52 3.93 -3.09
CA SER A 266 -10.28 5.32 -2.68
C SER A 266 -11.43 6.21 -3.13
N VAL A 267 -12.06 6.91 -2.19
CA VAL A 267 -13.14 7.88 -2.40
C VAL A 267 -12.65 9.31 -2.34
N SER A 268 -11.49 9.52 -1.70
CA SER A 268 -10.72 10.77 -1.75
C SER A 268 -9.25 10.47 -1.53
N GLY A 269 -8.38 11.49 -1.52
CA GLY A 269 -6.95 11.30 -1.23
C GLY A 269 -6.63 10.85 0.20
N ARG A 270 -7.64 10.70 1.08
CA ARG A 270 -7.51 10.35 2.51
C ARG A 270 -8.59 9.41 3.02
N HIS A 271 -9.46 8.95 2.15
CA HIS A 271 -10.59 8.10 2.53
C HIS A 271 -10.78 6.99 1.52
N SER A 272 -11.19 5.84 2.01
CA SER A 272 -11.56 4.70 1.20
C SER A 272 -12.79 4.00 1.74
N VAL A 273 -13.39 3.14 0.92
CA VAL A 273 -14.41 2.19 1.35
C VAL A 273 -13.90 0.78 1.05
N PRO A 274 -14.17 -0.20 1.90
CA PRO A 274 -13.79 -1.57 1.63
C PRO A 274 -14.60 -2.11 0.44
N VAL A 275 -13.98 -3.00 -0.34
CA VAL A 275 -14.68 -3.67 -1.48
C VAL A 275 -15.64 -4.76 -1.02
N TRP A 276 -15.67 -5.05 0.28
CA TRP A 276 -16.63 -5.95 0.95
C TRP A 276 -17.24 -5.23 2.15
N PRO A 277 -18.49 -5.54 2.53
CA PRO A 277 -19.07 -5.00 3.74
C PRO A 277 -18.34 -5.53 4.97
N LEU A 278 -18.14 -4.67 5.98
CA LEU A 278 -17.69 -5.11 7.29
C LEU A 278 -18.91 -5.74 8.00
N PRO A 279 -18.83 -7.02 8.40
CA PRO A 279 -19.95 -7.63 9.11
C PRO A 279 -20.13 -6.95 10.49
N PRO A 280 -21.37 -6.82 10.97
CA PRO A 280 -21.66 -6.17 12.26
C PRO A 280 -21.05 -6.94 13.44
N GLN A 281 -20.87 -8.24 13.29
CA GLN A 281 -20.14 -9.08 14.23
C GLN A 281 -18.97 -9.73 13.53
N LEU A 282 -17.78 -9.55 14.09
CA LEU A 282 -16.54 -10.10 13.57
C LEU A 282 -16.10 -11.31 14.39
N PRO A 283 -15.59 -12.36 13.75
CA PRO A 283 -14.83 -13.39 14.45
C PRO A 283 -13.71 -12.74 15.28
N ARG A 284 -13.34 -13.38 16.38
CA ARG A 284 -12.28 -12.89 17.29
C ARG A 284 -11.15 -13.89 17.40
N LEU A 285 -9.94 -13.38 17.41
CA LEU A 285 -8.74 -14.12 17.77
C LEU A 285 -8.18 -13.56 19.07
N GLU A 286 -8.08 -14.40 20.08
CA GLU A 286 -7.50 -14.07 21.38
C GLU A 286 -5.98 -14.31 21.39
N GLY A 287 -5.26 -13.52 22.18
CA GLY A 287 -3.81 -13.57 22.31
C GLY A 287 -3.07 -12.61 21.39
N THR A 288 -1.78 -12.85 21.25
CA THR A 288 -0.84 -11.97 20.55
C THR A 288 -0.48 -12.52 19.17
N PHE A 289 -0.53 -11.66 18.16
CA PHE A 289 -0.22 -12.02 16.77
C PHE A 289 0.80 -11.06 16.16
N LEU A 290 1.69 -11.61 15.33
CA LEU A 290 2.50 -10.82 14.40
C LEU A 290 1.79 -10.75 13.04
N HIS A 291 1.68 -9.55 12.48
CA HIS A 291 1.10 -9.32 11.15
C HIS A 291 2.11 -9.62 10.05
N LEU A 292 1.92 -10.74 9.33
CA LEU A 292 2.73 -11.11 8.17
C LEU A 292 1.91 -11.22 6.87
N ASP A 293 0.67 -10.72 6.86
CA ASP A 293 -0.14 -10.74 5.64
C ASP A 293 0.45 -9.85 4.55
N ASP A 294 0.19 -10.21 3.29
CA ASP A 294 0.65 -9.51 2.10
C ASP A 294 -0.49 -9.35 1.09
N GLU A 295 -0.56 -8.20 0.44
CA GLU A 295 -1.58 -7.89 -0.58
C GLU A 295 -1.57 -8.88 -1.76
N ALA A 296 -0.45 -9.54 -2.00
CA ALA A 296 -0.24 -10.53 -3.05
C ALA A 296 0.15 -11.91 -2.50
N ARG A 297 -0.34 -12.27 -1.30
CA ARG A 297 -0.04 -13.53 -0.64
C ARG A 297 -0.15 -14.74 -1.58
N GLY A 298 0.77 -15.69 -1.44
CA GLY A 298 0.89 -16.86 -2.29
C GLY A 298 1.59 -16.59 -3.62
N HIS A 299 2.35 -15.50 -3.72
CA HIS A 299 3.29 -15.25 -4.80
C HIS A 299 4.70 -15.24 -4.22
N VAL A 300 5.53 -16.21 -4.61
CA VAL A 300 6.86 -16.43 -4.03
C VAL A 300 7.72 -15.16 -3.99
N GLY A 301 7.72 -14.36 -5.05
CA GLY A 301 8.50 -13.12 -5.09
C GLY A 301 8.09 -12.10 -4.02
N HIS A 302 6.79 -11.99 -3.71
CA HIS A 302 6.30 -11.11 -2.63
C HIS A 302 6.62 -11.67 -1.25
N LEU A 303 6.58 -12.99 -1.11
CA LEU A 303 7.00 -13.66 0.12
C LEU A 303 8.47 -13.38 0.43
N LEU A 304 9.37 -13.55 -0.56
CA LEU A 304 10.82 -13.37 -0.40
C LEU A 304 11.22 -11.90 -0.14
N THR A 305 10.45 -10.94 -0.61
CA THR A 305 10.79 -9.51 -0.47
C THR A 305 9.94 -8.81 0.59
N GLU A 306 8.63 -8.84 0.47
CA GLU A 306 7.72 -8.00 1.27
C GLU A 306 7.33 -8.67 2.59
N THR A 307 6.97 -9.96 2.58
CA THR A 307 6.61 -10.68 3.80
C THR A 307 7.83 -10.90 4.69
N LEU A 308 8.94 -11.42 4.13
CA LEU A 308 10.19 -11.62 4.88
C LEU A 308 10.74 -10.32 5.47
N SER A 309 10.48 -9.19 4.82
CA SER A 309 10.93 -7.89 5.32
C SER A 309 10.25 -7.44 6.61
N ARG A 310 9.25 -8.16 7.13
CA ARG A 310 8.54 -7.89 8.40
C ARG A 310 8.87 -8.89 9.50
N VAL A 311 9.55 -10.00 9.18
CA VAL A 311 9.86 -11.07 10.13
C VAL A 311 10.81 -10.62 11.25
N TRP A 312 11.56 -9.53 11.05
CA TRP A 312 12.42 -8.94 12.09
C TRP A 312 11.68 -8.64 13.41
N ALA A 313 10.37 -8.49 13.37
CA ALA A 313 9.52 -8.25 14.52
C ALA A 313 9.11 -9.54 15.27
N TRP A 314 9.45 -10.73 14.75
CA TRP A 314 9.08 -12.00 15.37
C TRP A 314 9.71 -12.24 16.74
N PRO A 315 11.02 -11.98 16.95
CA PRO A 315 11.62 -12.08 18.29
C PRO A 315 10.95 -11.17 19.33
N ASP A 316 10.56 -9.95 18.93
CA ASP A 316 9.83 -9.02 19.81
C ASP A 316 8.41 -9.54 20.13
N ALA A 317 7.76 -10.21 19.18
CA ALA A 317 6.45 -10.82 19.42
C ALA A 317 6.55 -11.95 20.44
N LEU A 318 7.55 -12.82 20.35
CA LEU A 318 7.82 -13.88 21.32
C LEU A 318 8.24 -13.32 22.70
N ALA A 319 9.01 -12.25 22.74
CA ALA A 319 9.38 -11.59 23.99
C ALA A 319 8.17 -10.94 24.67
N ALA A 320 7.21 -10.46 23.90
CA ALA A 320 5.96 -9.87 24.41
C ALA A 320 4.93 -10.92 24.85
N ASP A 321 4.97 -12.12 24.25
CA ASP A 321 4.11 -13.25 24.54
C ASP A 321 4.76 -14.53 23.96
N PRO A 322 5.24 -15.47 24.81
CA PRO A 322 5.84 -16.72 24.36
C PRO A 322 4.91 -17.58 23.48
N ASP A 323 3.59 -17.40 23.61
CA ASP A 323 2.56 -18.08 22.81
C ASP A 323 2.13 -17.28 21.57
N ALA A 324 2.87 -16.22 21.22
CA ALA A 324 2.60 -15.41 20.05
C ALA A 324 2.49 -16.27 18.78
N ARG A 325 1.56 -15.90 17.92
CA ARG A 325 1.28 -16.55 16.64
C ARG A 325 1.44 -15.53 15.51
N VAL A 326 1.43 -16.01 14.29
CA VAL A 326 1.41 -15.17 13.09
C VAL A 326 0.01 -15.19 12.50
N VAL A 327 -0.48 -14.04 12.04
CA VAL A 327 -1.74 -13.95 11.30
C VAL A 327 -1.50 -13.57 9.86
N VAL A 328 -2.11 -14.34 8.96
CA VAL A 328 -2.19 -14.09 7.52
C VAL A 328 -3.63 -14.30 7.04
N CYS A 329 -4.03 -13.69 5.91
CA CYS A 329 -5.39 -13.78 5.43
C CYS A 329 -5.50 -14.62 4.16
N ALA A 330 -6.53 -15.45 4.09
CA ALA A 330 -6.91 -16.15 2.88
C ALA A 330 -7.38 -15.16 1.81
N THR A 331 -7.10 -15.48 0.55
CA THR A 331 -7.67 -14.78 -0.59
C THR A 331 -8.40 -15.78 -1.48
N HIS A 332 -9.30 -15.31 -2.35
CA HIS A 332 -10.01 -16.21 -3.26
C HIS A 332 -9.07 -17.03 -4.17
N LYS A 333 -7.86 -16.55 -4.42
CA LYS A 333 -6.83 -17.26 -5.21
C LYS A 333 -5.95 -18.15 -4.36
N ARG A 334 -5.89 -17.92 -3.06
CA ARG A 334 -5.04 -18.64 -2.10
C ARG A 334 -5.83 -18.88 -0.81
N PRO A 335 -6.79 -19.82 -0.86
CA PRO A 335 -7.63 -20.13 0.30
C PRO A 335 -6.90 -20.95 1.37
N ARG A 336 -5.70 -21.46 1.07
CA ARG A 336 -4.86 -22.27 1.97
C ARG A 336 -3.45 -21.71 2.03
N LEU A 337 -2.70 -22.10 3.05
CA LEU A 337 -1.25 -21.91 3.10
C LEU A 337 -0.60 -22.84 2.06
N MET A 338 0.46 -22.36 1.43
CA MET A 338 1.23 -23.14 0.47
C MET A 338 2.45 -23.77 1.20
N ASP A 339 2.88 -24.94 0.78
CA ASP A 339 3.99 -25.65 1.41
C ASP A 339 5.25 -24.77 1.48
N TYR A 340 5.58 -24.08 0.41
CA TYR A 340 6.73 -23.16 0.39
C TYR A 340 6.58 -21.94 1.31
N GLU A 341 5.34 -21.49 1.62
CA GLU A 341 5.12 -20.43 2.63
C GLU A 341 5.49 -20.98 4.02
N LEU A 342 5.04 -22.20 4.34
CA LEU A 342 5.33 -22.85 5.62
C LEU A 342 6.83 -23.17 5.76
N GLU A 343 7.49 -23.63 4.69
CA GLU A 343 8.93 -23.88 4.66
C GLU A 343 9.74 -22.59 4.97
N ILE A 344 9.37 -21.49 4.33
CA ILE A 344 10.01 -20.19 4.57
C ILE A 344 9.71 -19.66 5.98
N TYR A 345 8.48 -19.81 6.49
CA TYR A 345 8.15 -19.42 7.86
C TYR A 345 8.93 -20.26 8.88
N ALA A 346 9.06 -21.56 8.65
CA ALA A 346 9.88 -22.43 9.50
C ALA A 346 11.35 -21.99 9.52
N ALA A 347 11.91 -21.62 8.35
CA ALA A 347 13.25 -21.04 8.27
C ALA A 347 13.38 -19.67 8.99
N CYS A 348 12.27 -18.97 9.21
CA CYS A 348 12.22 -17.77 10.04
C CYS A 348 12.08 -18.09 11.56
N GLY A 349 11.99 -19.35 11.95
CA GLY A 349 11.71 -19.78 13.32
C GLY A 349 10.22 -19.66 13.70
N ILE A 350 9.33 -19.71 12.70
CA ILE A 350 7.88 -19.68 12.87
C ILE A 350 7.33 -21.06 12.48
N PRO A 351 7.04 -21.94 13.42
CA PRO A 351 6.51 -23.27 13.13
C PRO A 351 5.08 -23.19 12.58
N ALA A 352 4.68 -24.20 11.81
CA ALA A 352 3.42 -24.21 11.07
C ALA A 352 2.16 -24.07 11.97
N ASP A 353 2.21 -24.63 13.16
CA ASP A 353 1.12 -24.57 14.17
C ASP A 353 0.93 -23.16 14.76
N ARG A 354 1.90 -22.28 14.60
CA ARG A 354 1.81 -20.85 14.98
C ARG A 354 1.32 -19.95 13.85
N VAL A 355 1.07 -20.46 12.65
CA VAL A 355 0.57 -19.68 11.52
C VAL A 355 -0.95 -19.80 11.44
N VAL A 356 -1.65 -18.72 11.73
CA VAL A 356 -3.11 -18.66 11.70
C VAL A 356 -3.59 -18.00 10.40
N LEU A 357 -4.35 -18.77 9.61
CA LEU A 357 -4.97 -18.29 8.38
C LEU A 357 -6.42 -17.89 8.67
N VAL A 358 -6.76 -16.61 8.47
CA VAL A 358 -8.12 -16.10 8.60
C VAL A 358 -8.78 -15.94 7.23
N GLU A 359 -10.06 -16.29 7.11
CA GLU A 359 -10.77 -16.30 5.82
C GLU A 359 -11.40 -14.95 5.46
N GLY A 360 -11.59 -14.08 6.45
CA GLY A 360 -12.25 -12.79 6.26
C GLY A 360 -11.87 -11.77 7.34
N PRO A 361 -12.58 -10.63 7.38
CA PRO A 361 -12.35 -9.63 8.42
C PRO A 361 -12.49 -10.26 9.81
N THR A 362 -11.43 -10.15 10.61
CA THR A 362 -11.33 -10.80 11.92
C THR A 362 -10.73 -9.83 12.92
N ARG A 363 -11.34 -9.69 14.09
CA ARG A 363 -10.83 -8.88 15.18
C ARG A 363 -9.74 -9.63 15.93
N VAL A 364 -8.58 -9.03 16.03
CA VAL A 364 -7.40 -9.56 16.74
C VAL A 364 -7.24 -8.79 18.04
N GLU A 365 -7.10 -9.50 19.16
CA GLU A 365 -6.96 -8.89 20.49
C GLU A 365 -5.71 -8.03 20.57
N ARG A 366 -4.55 -8.58 20.18
CA ARG A 366 -3.27 -7.87 20.14
C ARG A 366 -2.53 -8.19 18.86
N LEU A 367 -2.18 -7.16 18.08
CA LEU A 367 -1.44 -7.28 16.84
C LEU A 367 -0.14 -6.50 16.93
N LEU A 368 0.98 -7.18 16.82
CA LEU A 368 2.28 -6.56 16.57
C LEU A 368 2.47 -6.43 15.06
N SER A 369 2.95 -5.29 14.60
CA SER A 369 3.24 -5.06 13.19
C SER A 369 4.53 -4.29 13.02
N GLY A 370 5.45 -4.83 12.22
CA GLY A 370 6.71 -4.20 11.87
C GLY A 370 6.64 -3.48 10.54
N THR A 371 7.16 -2.26 10.47
CA THR A 371 7.41 -1.60 9.17
C THR A 371 8.23 -2.54 8.29
N PRO A 372 7.87 -2.79 7.01
CA PRO A 372 8.66 -3.64 6.15
C PRO A 372 10.06 -3.05 5.93
N MET A 373 11.09 -3.88 5.97
CA MET A 373 12.46 -3.48 5.64
C MET A 373 12.66 -3.19 4.13
N LEU A 374 11.70 -3.60 3.29
CA LEU A 374 11.73 -3.39 1.84
C LEU A 374 10.39 -2.87 1.35
N CYS A 375 10.42 -1.76 0.62
CA CYS A 375 9.25 -1.17 -0.03
C CYS A 375 9.61 -0.72 -1.46
N ASN A 376 9.29 -1.54 -2.42
CA ASN A 376 9.56 -1.27 -3.84
C ASN A 376 8.71 -0.09 -4.37
N PRO A 377 9.29 0.91 -5.06
CA PRO A 377 10.71 1.05 -5.43
C PRO A 377 11.51 1.94 -4.45
N HIS A 378 10.96 2.27 -3.28
CA HIS A 378 11.33 3.45 -2.51
C HIS A 378 12.55 3.25 -1.61
N TYR A 379 12.63 2.10 -0.95
CA TYR A 379 13.72 1.81 -0.01
C TYR A 379 13.92 0.33 0.25
N VAL A 380 15.11 0.02 0.74
CA VAL A 380 15.44 -1.22 1.43
C VAL A 380 16.35 -0.86 2.60
N HIS A 381 16.03 -1.38 3.78
CA HIS A 381 16.81 -1.14 4.99
C HIS A 381 17.92 -2.20 5.13
N PRO A 382 19.19 -1.81 5.43
CA PRO A 382 20.31 -2.75 5.50
C PRO A 382 20.13 -3.90 6.50
N ALA A 383 19.37 -3.73 7.56
CA ALA A 383 19.09 -4.78 8.53
C ALA A 383 18.39 -6.03 7.96
N ILE A 384 17.83 -5.95 6.73
CA ILE A 384 17.23 -7.11 6.07
C ILE A 384 18.25 -8.24 5.79
N VAL A 385 19.54 -7.90 5.73
CA VAL A 385 20.64 -8.86 5.52
C VAL A 385 20.56 -10.02 6.51
N GLU A 386 20.37 -9.71 7.80
CA GLU A 386 20.31 -10.72 8.85
C GLU A 386 19.17 -11.72 8.62
N THR A 387 18.02 -11.23 8.21
CA THR A 387 16.87 -12.09 7.87
C THR A 387 17.17 -12.97 6.66
N TRP A 388 17.71 -12.37 5.58
CA TRP A 388 17.99 -13.10 4.36
C TRP A 388 19.12 -14.13 4.54
N ASP A 389 20.17 -13.82 5.30
CA ASP A 389 21.26 -14.75 5.59
C ASP A 389 20.74 -15.94 6.38
N ARG A 390 20.06 -15.71 7.51
CA ARG A 390 19.49 -16.76 8.33
C ARG A 390 18.57 -17.69 7.55
N VAL A 391 17.63 -17.12 6.79
CA VAL A 391 16.67 -17.91 6.00
C VAL A 391 17.39 -18.70 4.90
N GLY A 392 18.31 -18.04 4.19
CA GLY A 392 19.09 -18.69 3.13
C GLY A 392 19.95 -19.84 3.65
N ASP A 393 20.58 -19.67 4.82
CA ASP A 393 21.42 -20.71 5.44
C ASP A 393 20.59 -21.92 5.87
N LEU A 394 19.44 -21.67 6.52
CA LEU A 394 18.55 -22.75 6.94
C LEU A 394 17.94 -23.50 5.76
N LEU A 395 17.48 -22.80 4.73
CA LEU A 395 16.97 -23.45 3.52
C LEU A 395 18.05 -24.28 2.82
N ALA A 396 19.27 -23.74 2.68
CA ALA A 396 20.38 -24.46 2.08
C ALA A 396 20.79 -25.72 2.89
N ALA A 397 20.74 -25.62 4.23
CA ALA A 397 21.05 -26.75 5.10
C ALA A 397 19.99 -27.86 5.05
N GLN A 398 18.72 -27.47 4.86
CA GLN A 398 17.56 -28.38 4.80
C GLN A 398 17.31 -28.96 3.39
N ALA A 399 18.10 -28.53 2.39
CA ALA A 399 17.91 -29.01 1.03
C ALA A 399 17.99 -30.54 0.96
N ALA A 400 16.94 -31.18 0.45
CA ALA A 400 16.84 -32.64 0.33
C ALA A 400 17.72 -33.23 -0.78
N GLY A 401 18.28 -32.38 -1.66
CA GLY A 401 19.13 -32.80 -2.77
C GLY A 401 20.50 -33.24 -2.33
N ASP A 402 21.17 -34.05 -3.19
CA ASP A 402 22.52 -34.54 -2.98
C ASP A 402 23.49 -33.39 -2.63
N PRO A 403 24.12 -33.40 -1.46
CA PRO A 403 25.10 -32.37 -1.08
C PRO A 403 26.33 -32.31 -2.02
N SER A 404 26.65 -33.39 -2.70
CA SER A 404 27.77 -33.50 -3.65
C SER A 404 27.43 -32.98 -5.06
N ARG A 405 26.16 -32.60 -5.29
CA ARG A 405 25.71 -32.07 -6.59
C ARG A 405 26.50 -30.84 -6.97
N VAL A 406 27.15 -30.89 -8.12
CA VAL A 406 27.84 -29.74 -8.70
C VAL A 406 26.81 -28.86 -9.45
N TRP A 407 26.73 -27.63 -9.04
CA TRP A 407 25.85 -26.64 -9.67
C TRP A 407 26.60 -25.86 -10.77
N PRO A 408 25.92 -25.42 -11.83
CA PRO A 408 26.52 -24.62 -12.89
C PRO A 408 27.12 -23.32 -12.37
N ARG A 409 28.29 -22.93 -12.88
CA ARG A 409 28.92 -21.64 -12.54
C ARG A 409 28.24 -20.44 -13.19
N ARG A 410 27.56 -20.65 -14.31
CA ARG A 410 26.77 -19.63 -15.01
C ARG A 410 25.36 -20.16 -15.24
N ILE A 411 24.36 -19.48 -14.70
CA ILE A 411 22.96 -19.88 -14.84
C ILE A 411 22.16 -18.80 -15.55
N PHE A 412 21.25 -19.23 -16.44
CA PHE A 412 20.22 -18.39 -17.03
C PHE A 412 18.86 -18.82 -16.49
N VAL A 413 18.19 -17.96 -15.72
CA VAL A 413 16.88 -18.22 -15.16
C VAL A 413 15.82 -18.01 -16.21
N GLY A 414 15.32 -19.09 -16.78
CA GLY A 414 14.27 -19.13 -17.77
C GLY A 414 12.90 -18.76 -17.19
N ARG A 415 11.91 -18.64 -18.05
CA ARG A 415 10.54 -18.30 -17.65
C ARG A 415 9.50 -19.10 -18.43
N ARG A 416 8.68 -19.88 -17.70
CA ARG A 416 7.56 -20.64 -18.27
C ARG A 416 6.22 -19.88 -18.25
N GLU A 417 6.10 -18.82 -17.42
CA GLU A 417 4.87 -18.07 -17.29
C GLU A 417 4.49 -17.28 -18.56
N ARG A 418 3.17 -17.21 -18.86
CA ARG A 418 2.64 -16.45 -20.02
C ARG A 418 2.75 -14.94 -19.87
N LYS A 419 2.78 -14.41 -18.63
CA LYS A 419 2.87 -12.96 -18.38
C LYS A 419 4.30 -12.48 -18.62
N ARG A 420 4.44 -11.34 -19.30
CA ARG A 420 5.76 -10.75 -19.63
C ARG A 420 6.67 -11.70 -20.40
N ARG A 421 6.09 -12.58 -21.21
CA ARG A 421 6.85 -13.58 -21.96
C ARG A 421 7.73 -12.91 -23.01
N CYS A 422 8.99 -13.30 -23.10
CA CYS A 422 9.81 -13.08 -24.27
C CYS A 422 9.31 -14.01 -25.39
N ARG A 423 8.93 -13.46 -26.56
CA ARG A 423 8.35 -14.25 -27.67
C ARG A 423 9.36 -15.22 -28.26
N ASN A 424 10.59 -14.79 -28.34
CA ASN A 424 11.72 -15.55 -28.87
C ASN A 424 12.70 -15.91 -27.73
N ALA A 425 12.17 -16.39 -26.59
CA ALA A 425 12.99 -16.77 -25.43
C ALA A 425 14.09 -17.78 -25.80
N ALA A 426 13.79 -18.76 -26.65
CA ALA A 426 14.77 -19.76 -27.08
C ALA A 426 16.00 -19.15 -27.79
N GLU A 427 15.82 -18.04 -28.54
CA GLU A 427 16.96 -17.33 -29.17
C GLU A 427 17.84 -16.69 -28.10
N VAL A 428 17.22 -16.02 -27.10
CA VAL A 428 17.94 -15.44 -25.98
C VAL A 428 18.69 -16.52 -25.20
N GLU A 429 18.02 -17.61 -24.85
CA GLU A 429 18.58 -18.74 -24.13
C GLU A 429 19.75 -19.37 -24.90
N ALA A 430 19.66 -19.49 -26.22
CA ALA A 430 20.73 -19.97 -27.09
C ALA A 430 21.96 -19.04 -27.08
N VAL A 431 21.75 -17.70 -27.08
CA VAL A 431 22.85 -16.73 -26.96
C VAL A 431 23.61 -16.92 -25.64
N PHE A 432 22.88 -17.04 -24.53
CA PHE A 432 23.51 -17.31 -23.22
C PHE A 432 24.18 -18.69 -23.18
N GLY A 433 23.53 -19.73 -23.72
CA GLY A 433 24.09 -21.08 -23.82
C GLY A 433 25.43 -21.13 -24.55
N ALA A 434 25.58 -20.38 -25.67
CA ALA A 434 26.82 -20.24 -26.40
C ALA A 434 27.96 -19.60 -25.58
N HIS A 435 27.62 -18.93 -24.46
CA HIS A 435 28.57 -18.32 -23.51
C HIS A 435 28.69 -19.12 -22.20
N GLY A 436 28.30 -20.40 -22.21
CA GLY A 436 28.46 -21.32 -21.09
C GLY A 436 27.44 -21.19 -19.98
N PHE A 437 26.29 -20.58 -20.24
CA PHE A 437 25.19 -20.54 -19.29
C PHE A 437 24.31 -21.80 -19.43
N GLU A 438 23.92 -22.38 -18.30
CA GLU A 438 22.91 -23.41 -18.23
C GLU A 438 21.54 -22.77 -17.96
N VAL A 439 20.54 -23.10 -18.78
CA VAL A 439 19.18 -22.63 -18.58
C VAL A 439 18.52 -23.41 -17.46
N VAL A 440 18.12 -22.71 -16.41
CA VAL A 440 17.50 -23.30 -15.22
C VAL A 440 16.12 -22.72 -14.97
N HIS A 441 15.26 -23.54 -14.39
CA HIS A 441 13.93 -23.14 -13.96
C HIS A 441 13.84 -23.39 -12.44
N PRO A 442 13.90 -22.34 -11.60
CA PRO A 442 13.89 -22.50 -10.14
C PRO A 442 12.72 -23.34 -9.61
N GLU A 443 11.57 -23.27 -10.26
CA GLU A 443 10.37 -24.05 -9.89
C GLU A 443 10.53 -25.58 -10.01
N ASP A 444 11.59 -26.07 -10.67
CA ASP A 444 11.90 -27.50 -10.77
C ASP A 444 12.75 -28.01 -9.58
N HIS A 445 13.12 -27.12 -8.67
CA HIS A 445 14.03 -27.41 -7.55
C HIS A 445 13.37 -27.05 -6.21
N SER A 446 13.74 -27.75 -5.15
CA SER A 446 13.40 -27.36 -3.78
C SER A 446 13.92 -25.95 -3.47
N LEU A 447 13.34 -25.25 -2.49
CA LEU A 447 13.82 -23.91 -2.11
C LEU A 447 15.28 -23.94 -1.67
N GLY A 448 15.69 -24.97 -0.92
CA GLY A 448 17.08 -25.14 -0.50
C GLY A 448 18.03 -25.35 -1.67
N ASP A 449 17.64 -26.17 -2.66
CA ASP A 449 18.44 -26.36 -3.87
C ASP A 449 18.51 -25.09 -4.72
N GLN A 450 17.44 -24.31 -4.79
CA GLN A 450 17.48 -22.98 -5.44
C GLN A 450 18.54 -22.11 -4.77
N VAL A 451 18.56 -22.03 -3.43
CA VAL A 451 19.57 -21.25 -2.70
C VAL A 451 20.98 -21.74 -2.98
N ARG A 452 21.22 -23.07 -2.92
CA ARG A 452 22.54 -23.67 -3.24
C ARG A 452 22.99 -23.35 -4.66
N MET A 453 22.10 -23.49 -5.63
CA MET A 453 22.37 -23.21 -7.04
C MET A 453 22.77 -21.73 -7.26
N PHE A 454 22.01 -20.78 -6.69
CA PHE A 454 22.33 -19.37 -6.83
C PHE A 454 23.61 -18.96 -6.10
N ARG A 455 23.91 -19.58 -4.95
CA ARG A 455 25.19 -19.37 -4.23
C ARG A 455 26.39 -19.91 -5.00
N ALA A 456 26.26 -21.07 -5.63
CA ALA A 456 27.32 -21.69 -6.43
C ALA A 456 27.60 -20.95 -7.74
N ALA A 457 26.60 -20.30 -8.32
CA ALA A 457 26.76 -19.55 -9.56
C ALA A 457 27.66 -18.33 -9.36
N GLU A 458 28.61 -18.10 -10.27
CA GLU A 458 29.45 -16.90 -10.33
C GLU A 458 28.72 -15.76 -11.05
N VAL A 459 27.98 -16.11 -12.09
CA VAL A 459 27.15 -15.18 -12.86
C VAL A 459 25.75 -15.72 -12.95
N VAL A 460 24.78 -14.85 -12.63
CA VAL A 460 23.36 -15.15 -12.75
C VAL A 460 22.79 -14.30 -13.88
N ALA A 461 22.12 -14.93 -14.82
CA ALA A 461 21.36 -14.23 -15.86
C ALA A 461 19.91 -14.70 -15.83
N GLY A 462 19.00 -13.96 -16.49
CA GLY A 462 17.63 -14.40 -16.66
C GLY A 462 16.64 -13.32 -17.04
N PHE A 463 15.40 -13.75 -17.24
CA PHE A 463 14.30 -12.81 -17.46
C PHE A 463 13.89 -12.14 -16.14
N GLY A 464 13.88 -10.80 -16.11
CA GLY A 464 13.62 -10.01 -14.89
C GLY A 464 12.32 -10.39 -14.19
N GLY A 465 12.36 -10.57 -12.89
CA GLY A 465 11.24 -10.92 -12.01
C GLY A 465 11.60 -11.93 -10.91
N SER A 466 10.57 -12.49 -10.29
CA SER A 466 10.70 -13.28 -9.05
C SER A 466 11.61 -14.49 -9.13
N GLY A 467 11.87 -15.06 -10.31
CA GLY A 467 12.87 -16.12 -10.48
C GLY A 467 14.28 -15.70 -10.09
N LEU A 468 14.61 -14.41 -10.18
CA LEU A 468 15.91 -13.84 -9.80
C LEU A 468 15.99 -13.45 -8.30
N PHE A 469 14.90 -13.50 -7.55
CA PHE A 469 14.88 -12.99 -6.16
C PHE A 469 15.62 -13.89 -5.17
N GLN A 470 15.98 -15.11 -5.56
CA GLN A 470 16.89 -15.98 -4.78
C GLN A 470 18.27 -15.31 -4.55
N LEU A 471 18.63 -14.32 -5.38
CA LEU A 471 19.82 -13.49 -5.15
C LEU A 471 19.80 -12.77 -3.79
N ALA A 472 18.64 -12.60 -3.18
CA ALA A 472 18.52 -12.10 -1.80
C ALA A 472 19.26 -12.98 -0.78
N PHE A 473 19.34 -14.30 -1.02
CA PHE A 473 19.99 -15.28 -0.14
C PHE A 473 21.46 -15.55 -0.50
N VAL A 474 22.05 -14.78 -1.38
CA VAL A 474 23.43 -14.90 -1.82
C VAL A 474 24.28 -13.83 -1.17
N PRO A 475 25.10 -14.14 -0.15
CA PRO A 475 25.90 -13.16 0.58
C PRO A 475 26.99 -12.50 -0.29
N GLU A 476 27.61 -13.30 -1.18
CA GLU A 476 28.70 -12.83 -2.01
C GLU A 476 28.19 -11.97 -3.17
N PRO A 477 28.87 -10.85 -3.50
CA PRO A 477 28.54 -10.06 -4.67
C PRO A 477 28.58 -10.89 -5.97
N LYS A 478 27.53 -10.81 -6.76
CA LYS A 478 27.42 -11.48 -8.06
C LYS A 478 27.22 -10.49 -9.18
N ARG A 479 27.48 -10.93 -10.40
CA ARG A 479 27.08 -10.22 -11.60
C ARG A 479 25.73 -10.77 -12.06
N LEU A 480 24.74 -9.89 -12.19
CA LEU A 480 23.40 -10.19 -12.70
C LEU A 480 23.24 -9.61 -14.10
N VAL A 481 22.91 -10.45 -15.08
CA VAL A 481 22.51 -9.99 -16.42
C VAL A 481 21.00 -10.23 -16.58
N GLU A 482 20.20 -9.19 -16.48
CA GLU A 482 18.75 -9.32 -16.62
C GLU A 482 18.25 -8.88 -18.03
N VAL A 483 17.33 -9.67 -18.58
CA VAL A 483 16.62 -9.34 -19.82
C VAL A 483 15.19 -8.94 -19.48
N VAL A 484 14.83 -7.69 -19.78
CA VAL A 484 13.54 -7.11 -19.40
C VAL A 484 12.91 -6.31 -20.53
N SER A 485 11.61 -6.05 -20.44
CA SER A 485 10.97 -5.08 -21.33
C SER A 485 11.04 -3.65 -20.76
N ASP A 486 11.02 -2.64 -21.63
CA ASP A 486 10.91 -1.22 -21.29
C ASP A 486 9.62 -0.85 -20.53
N ALA A 487 8.64 -1.77 -20.48
CA ALA A 487 7.41 -1.65 -19.70
C ALA A 487 7.49 -2.33 -18.30
N TYR A 488 8.61 -3.00 -17.97
CA TYR A 488 8.81 -3.64 -16.68
C TYR A 488 9.37 -2.63 -15.67
N HIS A 489 8.54 -2.20 -14.73
CA HIS A 489 8.87 -1.14 -13.77
C HIS A 489 9.24 -1.60 -12.34
N PRO A 490 9.03 -2.87 -11.89
CA PRO A 490 9.48 -3.29 -10.56
C PRO A 490 10.99 -3.13 -10.39
N ARG A 491 11.42 -2.87 -9.15
CA ARG A 491 12.80 -2.53 -8.78
C ARG A 491 13.37 -3.51 -7.75
N ASN A 492 12.75 -4.69 -7.58
CA ASN A 492 13.20 -5.64 -6.55
C ASN A 492 14.63 -6.10 -6.79
N GLU A 493 15.02 -6.38 -8.03
CA GLU A 493 16.38 -6.75 -8.41
C GLU A 493 17.39 -5.68 -7.99
N PHE A 494 17.06 -4.40 -8.21
CA PHE A 494 17.87 -3.27 -7.80
C PHE A 494 17.99 -3.15 -6.28
N LEU A 495 16.89 -3.34 -5.54
CA LEU A 495 16.89 -3.29 -4.08
C LEU A 495 17.71 -4.44 -3.48
N ILE A 496 17.58 -5.65 -4.05
CA ILE A 496 18.39 -6.81 -3.67
C ILE A 496 19.87 -6.55 -3.95
N ALA A 497 20.18 -6.06 -5.14
CA ALA A 497 21.54 -5.73 -5.53
C ALA A 497 22.18 -4.64 -4.66
N ALA A 498 21.41 -3.63 -4.26
CA ALA A 498 21.89 -2.59 -3.33
C ALA A 498 22.33 -3.19 -1.99
N ILE A 499 21.59 -4.16 -1.45
CA ILE A 499 21.93 -4.85 -0.20
C ILE A 499 23.10 -5.80 -0.39
N ARG A 500 23.08 -6.63 -1.44
CA ARG A 500 24.04 -7.70 -1.69
C ARG A 500 25.27 -7.25 -2.48
N ARG A 501 25.32 -5.96 -2.88
CA ARG A 501 26.39 -5.39 -3.72
C ARG A 501 26.55 -6.15 -5.06
N HIS A 502 25.44 -6.70 -5.59
CA HIS A 502 25.46 -7.28 -6.92
C HIS A 502 25.60 -6.14 -7.96
N ARG A 503 26.30 -6.45 -9.05
CA ARG A 503 26.33 -5.60 -10.22
C ARG A 503 25.24 -6.01 -11.19
N ILE A 504 24.52 -5.06 -11.78
CA ILE A 504 23.43 -5.34 -12.72
C ILE A 504 23.79 -4.85 -14.12
N ASP A 505 23.69 -5.75 -15.10
CA ASP A 505 23.68 -5.39 -16.51
C ASP A 505 22.26 -5.70 -17.04
N THR A 506 21.55 -4.67 -17.53
CA THR A 506 20.15 -4.79 -17.96
C THR A 506 20.02 -4.66 -19.46
N VAL A 507 19.60 -5.73 -20.13
CA VAL A 507 19.22 -5.75 -21.55
C VAL A 507 17.76 -5.33 -21.66
N VAL A 508 17.50 -4.12 -22.18
CA VAL A 508 16.17 -3.53 -22.25
C VAL A 508 15.55 -3.76 -23.63
N CYS A 509 14.60 -4.68 -23.71
CA CYS A 509 13.86 -5.03 -24.91
C CYS A 509 12.57 -4.20 -25.05
N ARG A 510 12.03 -4.12 -26.25
CA ARG A 510 10.80 -3.38 -26.52
C ARG A 510 9.56 -4.20 -26.19
N ALA A 511 8.68 -3.66 -25.34
CA ALA A 511 7.38 -4.26 -25.06
C ALA A 511 6.41 -4.08 -26.25
N GLU A 512 5.57 -5.07 -26.54
CA GLU A 512 4.51 -4.96 -27.54
C GLU A 512 3.50 -3.85 -27.21
N ARG A 513 3.26 -3.61 -25.93
CA ARG A 513 2.36 -2.56 -25.42
C ARG A 513 2.98 -1.92 -24.18
N ARG A 514 2.72 -0.63 -23.93
CA ARG A 514 3.15 0.08 -22.71
C ARG A 514 2.38 -0.37 -21.46
N ARG A 515 2.45 -1.68 -21.16
CA ARG A 515 1.82 -2.30 -19.97
C ARG A 515 2.78 -3.28 -19.34
N MET A 516 2.94 -3.24 -18.04
CA MET A 516 3.88 -4.06 -17.26
C MET A 516 3.77 -5.58 -17.58
N GLN A 517 2.59 -6.08 -17.90
CA GLN A 517 2.34 -7.50 -18.21
C GLN A 517 2.44 -7.84 -19.70
N SER A 518 2.85 -6.87 -20.54
CA SER A 518 2.97 -7.07 -21.97
C SER A 518 4.08 -8.06 -22.31
N PRO A 519 3.89 -8.93 -23.31
CA PRO A 519 4.99 -9.65 -23.94
C PRO A 519 5.98 -8.68 -24.60
N PHE A 520 7.18 -9.18 -24.86
CA PHE A 520 8.24 -8.48 -25.57
C PHE A 520 9.03 -9.44 -26.43
N SER A 521 9.87 -8.91 -27.32
CA SER A 521 10.81 -9.69 -28.14
C SER A 521 12.21 -9.10 -28.01
N TYR A 522 13.20 -9.96 -28.02
CA TYR A 522 14.60 -9.60 -28.21
C TYR A 522 14.87 -9.40 -29.70
N ASP A 523 15.57 -8.34 -30.05
CA ASP A 523 15.98 -8.01 -31.42
C ASP A 523 17.52 -7.95 -31.43
N ASP A 524 18.16 -8.95 -32.07
CA ASP A 524 19.62 -9.05 -32.06
C ASP A 524 20.31 -7.85 -32.74
N ALA A 525 19.66 -7.21 -33.70
CA ALA A 525 20.20 -6.00 -34.32
C ALA A 525 20.27 -4.82 -33.34
N ARG A 526 19.34 -4.76 -32.38
CA ARG A 526 19.22 -3.66 -31.43
C ARG A 526 19.86 -3.99 -30.08
N GLU A 527 19.46 -5.08 -29.44
CA GLU A 527 19.94 -5.47 -28.10
C GLU A 527 21.27 -6.26 -28.16
N GLY A 528 21.53 -6.95 -29.28
CA GLY A 528 22.67 -7.85 -29.47
C GLY A 528 24.03 -7.20 -29.21
N PRO A 529 24.35 -6.00 -29.72
CA PRO A 529 25.64 -5.35 -29.46
C PRO A 529 25.92 -5.18 -27.95
N PHE A 530 24.95 -4.67 -27.17
CA PHE A 530 25.09 -4.51 -25.72
C PHE A 530 25.19 -5.85 -25.01
N LEU A 531 24.37 -6.83 -25.38
CA LEU A 531 24.42 -8.16 -24.79
C LEU A 531 25.76 -8.84 -25.04
N ARG A 532 26.27 -8.84 -26.28
CA ARG A 532 27.56 -9.45 -26.62
C ARG A 532 28.74 -8.78 -25.90
N GLU A 533 28.76 -7.43 -25.82
CA GLU A 533 29.73 -6.69 -25.03
C GLU A 533 29.68 -7.12 -23.54
N THR A 534 28.47 -7.21 -23.00
CA THR A 534 28.27 -7.64 -21.61
C THR A 534 28.79 -9.06 -21.40
N LEU A 535 28.43 -10.01 -22.25
CA LEU A 535 28.86 -11.42 -22.14
C LEU A 535 30.36 -11.60 -22.35
N ALA A 536 30.99 -10.82 -23.23
CA ALA A 536 32.44 -10.84 -23.45
C ALA A 536 33.23 -10.30 -22.24
N SER A 537 32.59 -9.51 -21.39
CA SER A 537 33.20 -8.94 -20.17
C SER A 537 33.01 -9.79 -18.90
N LEU A 538 32.38 -10.97 -19.02
CA LEU A 538 32.22 -11.94 -17.93
C LEU A 538 33.44 -12.87 -17.85
#